data_448098109a9f937a4ee9d78d2ad84e08
#
_entry.id   448098109a9f937a4ee9d78d2ad84e08
#
_cell.length_a   1.000
_cell.length_b   1.000
_cell.length_c   1.000
_cell.angle_alpha   90.00
_cell.angle_beta   90.00
_cell.angle_gamma   90.00
#
_symmetry.space_group_name_H-M   'P 1'
#
loop_
_entity.id
_entity.type
_entity.pdbx_description
1 polymer ?
#
loop_
_entity_poly.entity_id
_entity_poly.type
_entity_poly.pdbx_seq_one_letter_code
_entity_poly.pdbx_strand_id
1 'polypeptide(L)'
;MTAQTIPVEEKQTPDVLQQEKKAVEELIAIRSITAENTVFQRTEGGFVRMDYTDPEGNHKQYPRVSVHRCFPFSDPGHYISIREPEADGREIGLIEDLYALPKEMRAMLEEQMALRYFPPVIQKIHSIKEENGFSYWDTETDRGACRFTVRMGGGSVYAIGKDRYLVTDLDGNRFEIPELGRMSARELKMLDLFV
;
A
#
# COMPACT_ATOMS: atom_id res chain seq x y z
N MET A 1 -9.33 37.23 49.95
CA MET A 1 -10.03 35.92 49.90
C MET A 1 -10.57 35.78 48.51
N THR A 2 -9.84 35.07 47.65
CA THR A 2 -10.18 34.88 46.23
C THR A 2 -10.71 33.48 46.11
N ALA A 3 -11.98 33.32 45.77
CA ALA A 3 -12.61 32.03 45.57
C ALA A 3 -12.13 31.42 44.24
N GLN A 4 -11.49 30.28 44.27
CA GLN A 4 -11.17 29.48 43.11
C GLN A 4 -12.46 28.74 42.66
N THR A 5 -12.89 29.06 41.42
CA THR A 5 -13.97 28.37 40.76
C THR A 5 -13.39 27.05 40.19
N ILE A 6 -13.90 25.92 40.68
CA ILE A 6 -13.60 24.59 40.17
C ILE A 6 -14.34 24.45 38.84
N PRO A 7 -13.69 23.93 37.76
CA PRO A 7 -14.38 23.65 36.50
C PRO A 7 -15.42 22.55 36.71
N VAL A 8 -16.63 22.80 36.29
CA VAL A 8 -17.73 21.80 36.24
C VAL A 8 -17.38 20.78 35.16
N GLU A 9 -17.18 19.53 35.55
CA GLU A 9 -17.18 18.40 34.61
C GLU A 9 -18.50 18.36 33.85
N GLU A 10 -18.48 18.61 32.57
CA GLU A 10 -19.60 18.38 31.68
C GLU A 10 -19.95 16.88 31.73
N LYS A 11 -21.04 16.54 32.37
CA LYS A 11 -21.62 15.20 32.34
C LYS A 11 -22.08 14.95 30.90
N GLN A 12 -21.29 14.14 30.17
CA GLN A 12 -21.68 13.65 28.86
C GLN A 12 -23.02 12.94 28.97
N THR A 13 -23.95 13.30 28.10
CA THR A 13 -25.29 12.69 28.04
C THR A 13 -25.15 11.21 27.64
N PRO A 14 -26.05 10.31 28.15
CA PRO A 14 -25.98 8.87 27.85
C PRO A 14 -25.97 8.55 26.35
N ASP A 15 -26.53 9.41 25.55
CA ASP A 15 -26.61 9.30 24.08
C ASP A 15 -25.22 9.51 23.40
N VAL A 16 -24.42 10.48 23.90
CA VAL A 16 -23.06 10.73 23.41
C VAL A 16 -22.13 9.55 23.73
N LEU A 17 -22.23 8.98 24.93
CA LEU A 17 -21.46 7.80 25.34
C LEU A 17 -21.83 6.55 24.53
N GLN A 18 -23.08 6.40 24.14
CA GLN A 18 -23.50 5.29 23.26
C GLN A 18 -22.99 5.48 21.82
N GLN A 19 -23.01 6.71 21.30
CA GLN A 19 -22.48 7.03 19.98
C GLN A 19 -20.96 6.84 19.93
N GLU A 20 -20.23 7.26 20.96
CA GLU A 20 -18.78 7.05 21.06
C GLU A 20 -18.43 5.56 21.16
N LYS A 21 -19.15 4.77 21.97
CA LYS A 21 -18.96 3.32 22.04
C LYS A 21 -19.18 2.63 20.70
N LYS A 22 -20.28 2.99 20.01
CA LYS A 22 -20.59 2.45 18.69
C LYS A 22 -19.51 2.81 17.66
N ALA A 23 -19.02 4.04 17.68
CA ALA A 23 -17.93 4.49 16.81
C ALA A 23 -16.61 3.74 17.09
N VAL A 24 -16.31 3.45 18.36
CA VAL A 24 -15.14 2.64 18.76
C VAL A 24 -15.33 1.18 18.32
N GLU A 25 -16.50 0.59 18.54
CA GLU A 25 -16.80 -0.77 18.08
C GLU A 25 -16.69 -0.91 16.56
N GLU A 26 -17.16 0.08 15.80
CA GLU A 26 -17.03 0.13 14.34
C GLU A 26 -15.55 0.28 13.89
N LEU A 27 -14.72 0.98 14.68
CA LEU A 27 -13.28 1.14 14.42
C LEU A 27 -12.47 -0.13 14.66
N ILE A 28 -12.88 -0.95 15.65
CA ILE A 28 -12.20 -2.21 15.99
C ILE A 28 -12.85 -3.44 15.35
N ALA A 29 -14.01 -3.30 14.72
CA ALA A 29 -14.65 -4.41 14.02
C ALA A 29 -13.81 -4.83 12.80
N ILE A 30 -13.23 -6.03 12.88
CA ILE A 30 -12.59 -6.67 11.74
C ILE A 30 -13.66 -7.02 10.73
N ARG A 31 -13.67 -6.35 9.58
CA ARG A 31 -14.60 -6.63 8.49
C ARG A 31 -14.09 -7.81 7.70
N SER A 32 -14.83 -8.92 7.72
CA SER A 32 -14.48 -10.09 6.91
C SER A 32 -14.79 -9.81 5.44
N ILE A 33 -13.81 -10.07 4.58
CA ILE A 33 -13.91 -9.97 3.13
C ILE A 33 -13.98 -11.38 2.56
N THR A 34 -15.05 -11.67 1.83
CA THR A 34 -15.35 -12.97 1.23
C THR A 34 -15.75 -12.81 -0.23
N ALA A 35 -15.85 -13.91 -0.96
CA ALA A 35 -16.35 -13.91 -2.34
C ALA A 35 -17.84 -13.55 -2.44
N GLU A 36 -18.58 -13.62 -1.35
CA GLU A 36 -20.02 -13.34 -1.32
C GLU A 36 -20.31 -11.84 -1.17
N ASN A 37 -19.44 -11.12 -0.44
CA ASN A 37 -19.64 -9.71 -0.14
C ASN A 37 -18.71 -8.77 -0.90
N THR A 38 -17.78 -9.32 -1.72
CA THR A 38 -16.75 -8.50 -2.38
C THR A 38 -16.49 -8.96 -3.80
N VAL A 39 -16.33 -7.99 -4.70
CA VAL A 39 -15.86 -8.20 -6.07
C VAL A 39 -14.56 -7.41 -6.28
N PHE A 40 -13.51 -8.09 -6.69
CA PHE A 40 -12.27 -7.45 -7.12
C PHE A 40 -12.21 -7.39 -8.64
N GLN A 41 -11.72 -6.27 -9.18
CA GLN A 41 -11.55 -6.08 -10.62
C GLN A 41 -10.23 -5.38 -10.90
N ARG A 42 -9.58 -5.77 -12.00
CA ARG A 42 -8.36 -5.10 -12.47
C ARG A 42 -8.73 -3.81 -13.21
N THR A 43 -8.05 -2.74 -12.91
CA THR A 43 -8.13 -1.48 -13.64
C THR A 43 -7.19 -1.48 -14.85
N GLU A 44 -7.37 -0.57 -15.80
CA GLU A 44 -6.48 -0.40 -16.95
C GLU A 44 -5.02 -0.08 -16.53
N GLY A 45 -4.84 0.57 -15.39
CA GLY A 45 -3.52 0.85 -14.80
C GLY A 45 -2.87 -0.33 -14.07
N GLY A 46 -3.50 -1.53 -14.09
CA GLY A 46 -2.96 -2.73 -13.42
C GLY A 46 -3.20 -2.79 -11.92
N PHE A 47 -3.94 -1.83 -11.35
CA PHE A 47 -4.35 -1.85 -9.95
C PHE A 47 -5.59 -2.71 -9.73
N VAL A 48 -5.88 -3.02 -8.48
CA VAL A 48 -7.11 -3.71 -8.09
C VAL A 48 -8.07 -2.70 -7.47
N ARG A 49 -9.28 -2.60 -8.03
CA ARG A 49 -10.43 -1.95 -7.42
C ARG A 49 -11.26 -2.99 -6.66
N MET A 50 -12.03 -2.53 -5.67
CA MET A 50 -12.87 -3.36 -4.85
C MET A 50 -14.27 -2.78 -4.73
N ASP A 51 -15.28 -3.58 -4.99
CA ASP A 51 -16.68 -3.31 -4.70
C ASP A 51 -17.08 -4.19 -3.51
N TYR A 52 -17.46 -3.59 -2.41
CA TYR A 52 -17.71 -4.25 -1.13
C TYR A 52 -19.13 -3.96 -0.63
N THR A 53 -19.82 -4.98 -0.14
CA THR A 53 -21.11 -4.85 0.53
C THR A 53 -20.92 -5.20 2.00
N ASP A 54 -21.18 -4.24 2.88
CA ASP A 54 -21.11 -4.47 4.33
C ASP A 54 -22.28 -5.32 4.84
N PRO A 55 -22.21 -5.84 6.10
CA PRO A 55 -23.29 -6.65 6.67
C PRO A 55 -24.65 -5.93 6.75
N GLU A 56 -24.64 -4.60 6.78
CA GLU A 56 -25.84 -3.76 6.78
C GLU A 56 -26.43 -3.58 5.37
N GLY A 57 -25.77 -4.10 4.32
CA GLY A 57 -26.20 -4.02 2.92
C GLY A 57 -25.76 -2.75 2.20
N ASN A 58 -24.87 -1.93 2.78
CA ASN A 58 -24.37 -0.73 2.11
C ASN A 58 -23.26 -1.11 1.14
N HIS A 59 -23.37 -0.62 -0.10
CA HIS A 59 -22.34 -0.80 -1.12
C HIS A 59 -21.28 0.29 -1.03
N LYS A 60 -20.02 -0.12 -0.99
CA LYS A 60 -18.85 0.76 -1.02
C LYS A 60 -17.94 0.39 -2.18
N GLN A 61 -17.49 1.40 -2.90
CA GLN A 61 -16.57 1.24 -4.01
C GLN A 61 -15.22 1.87 -3.67
N TYR A 62 -14.17 1.09 -3.83
CA TYR A 62 -12.80 1.54 -3.66
C TYR A 62 -12.12 1.45 -5.02
N PRO A 63 -11.84 2.59 -5.69
CA PRO A 63 -11.27 2.61 -7.04
C PRO A 63 -9.88 1.97 -7.10
N ARG A 64 -9.19 1.92 -5.97
CA ARG A 64 -7.91 1.25 -5.78
C ARG A 64 -7.81 0.74 -4.35
N VAL A 65 -7.23 -0.45 -4.17
CA VAL A 65 -6.90 -1.01 -2.85
C VAL A 65 -5.46 -1.49 -2.79
N SER A 66 -4.94 -1.57 -1.59
CA SER A 66 -3.62 -2.08 -1.25
C SER A 66 -3.76 -3.42 -0.54
N VAL A 67 -2.98 -4.42 -0.94
CA VAL A 67 -3.09 -5.80 -0.43
C VAL A 67 -1.86 -6.14 0.39
N HIS A 68 -2.05 -6.57 1.63
CA HIS A 68 -0.98 -6.84 2.58
C HIS A 68 -1.15 -8.19 3.26
N ARG A 69 -0.06 -8.94 3.43
CA ARG A 69 -0.04 -10.12 4.30
C ARG A 69 0.20 -9.69 5.74
N CYS A 70 -0.65 -10.14 6.68
CA CYS A 70 -0.40 -9.91 8.09
C CYS A 70 0.78 -10.76 8.57
N PHE A 71 0.93 -11.97 8.02
CA PHE A 71 1.98 -12.93 8.37
C PHE A 71 2.76 -13.39 7.13
N PRO A 72 3.60 -12.51 6.51
CA PRO A 72 4.20 -12.80 5.21
C PRO A 72 5.17 -13.98 5.20
N PHE A 73 5.73 -14.36 6.35
CA PHE A 73 6.72 -15.44 6.45
C PHE A 73 6.17 -16.71 7.09
N SER A 74 5.35 -16.60 8.13
CA SER A 74 4.86 -17.74 8.91
C SER A 74 3.57 -18.32 8.32
N ASP A 75 2.70 -17.48 7.75
CA ASP A 75 1.41 -17.91 7.20
C ASP A 75 0.98 -17.01 6.03
N PRO A 76 1.61 -17.17 4.87
CA PRO A 76 1.42 -16.25 3.74
C PRO A 76 0.05 -16.37 3.05
N GLY A 77 -0.72 -17.41 3.33
CA GLY A 77 -2.01 -17.67 2.71
C GLY A 77 -3.22 -17.21 3.54
N HIS A 78 -3.00 -16.86 4.80
CA HIS A 78 -4.07 -16.44 5.69
C HIS A 78 -3.87 -15.00 6.17
N TYR A 79 -4.98 -14.38 6.57
CA TYR A 79 -5.02 -13.03 7.13
C TYR A 79 -4.42 -11.97 6.19
N ILE A 80 -5.11 -11.78 5.05
CA ILE A 80 -4.73 -10.77 4.06
C ILE A 80 -5.53 -9.50 4.35
N SER A 81 -4.83 -8.44 4.72
CA SER A 81 -5.41 -7.12 4.99
C SER A 81 -5.59 -6.35 3.69
N ILE A 82 -6.79 -5.88 3.45
CA ILE A 82 -7.14 -4.98 2.33
C ILE A 82 -7.24 -3.58 2.90
N ARG A 83 -6.49 -2.63 2.32
CA ARG A 83 -6.37 -1.25 2.80
C ARG A 83 -6.59 -0.23 1.69
N GLU A 84 -6.88 0.99 2.09
CA GLU A 84 -6.78 2.16 1.22
C GLU A 84 -5.35 2.33 0.73
N PRO A 85 -5.13 2.93 -0.47
CA PRO A 85 -3.82 2.91 -1.13
C PRO A 85 -2.74 3.80 -0.50
N GLU A 86 -3.08 4.73 0.39
CA GLU A 86 -2.15 5.63 1.08
C GLU A 86 -1.19 4.86 2.00
N ALA A 87 -0.04 5.47 2.32
CA ALA A 87 1.01 4.85 3.13
C ALA A 87 0.50 4.41 4.53
N ASP A 88 -0.38 5.21 5.14
CA ASP A 88 -1.08 4.93 6.39
C ASP A 88 -2.53 4.50 6.14
N GLY A 89 -2.79 3.89 4.98
CA GLY A 89 -4.12 3.54 4.50
C GLY A 89 -4.91 2.73 5.51
N ARG A 90 -6.13 3.21 5.76
CA ARG A 90 -7.07 2.57 6.70
C ARG A 90 -7.38 1.16 6.21
N GLU A 91 -7.42 0.20 7.13
CA GLU A 91 -7.88 -1.14 6.83
C GLU A 91 -9.37 -1.13 6.47
N ILE A 92 -9.69 -1.67 5.31
CA ILE A 92 -11.06 -1.83 4.82
C ILE A 92 -11.64 -3.12 5.39
N GLY A 93 -10.84 -4.18 5.38
CA GLY A 93 -11.21 -5.48 5.93
C GLY A 93 -10.13 -6.53 5.74
N LEU A 94 -10.43 -7.75 6.19
CA LEU A 94 -9.52 -8.87 6.26
C LEU A 94 -10.08 -10.09 5.52
N ILE A 95 -9.25 -10.72 4.70
CA ILE A 95 -9.51 -12.05 4.12
C ILE A 95 -8.83 -13.05 5.03
N GLU A 96 -9.61 -13.92 5.68
CA GLU A 96 -9.06 -14.92 6.62
C GLU A 96 -8.28 -16.00 5.88
N ASP A 97 -8.83 -16.54 4.80
CA ASP A 97 -8.21 -17.56 3.97
C ASP A 97 -8.25 -17.14 2.49
N LEU A 98 -7.08 -16.88 1.93
CA LEU A 98 -6.92 -16.50 0.53
C LEU A 98 -7.36 -17.63 -0.42
N TYR A 99 -7.20 -18.88 0.02
CA TYR A 99 -7.52 -20.05 -0.80
C TYR A 99 -9.02 -20.36 -0.84
N ALA A 100 -9.81 -19.78 0.06
CA ALA A 100 -11.27 -19.86 0.02
C ALA A 100 -11.88 -18.98 -1.09
N LEU A 101 -11.10 -18.00 -1.61
CA LEU A 101 -11.55 -17.17 -2.72
C LEU A 101 -11.52 -17.89 -4.07
N PRO A 102 -12.40 -17.51 -5.01
CA PRO A 102 -12.33 -17.97 -6.41
C PRO A 102 -10.93 -17.73 -7.01
N LYS A 103 -10.49 -18.67 -7.85
CA LYS A 103 -9.14 -18.68 -8.43
C LYS A 103 -8.76 -17.35 -9.09
N GLU A 104 -9.70 -16.70 -9.77
CA GLU A 104 -9.45 -15.43 -10.48
C GLU A 104 -9.22 -14.27 -9.49
N MET A 105 -10.04 -14.18 -8.44
CA MET A 105 -9.87 -13.17 -7.39
C MET A 105 -8.54 -13.39 -6.68
N ARG A 106 -8.25 -14.61 -6.29
CA ARG A 106 -6.99 -14.97 -5.64
C ARG A 106 -5.79 -14.59 -6.50
N ALA A 107 -5.79 -14.92 -7.79
CA ALA A 107 -4.68 -14.60 -8.69
C ALA A 107 -4.41 -13.08 -8.78
N MET A 108 -5.45 -12.25 -8.83
CA MET A 108 -5.29 -10.78 -8.81
C MET A 108 -4.62 -10.29 -7.52
N LEU A 109 -5.05 -10.83 -6.38
CA LEU A 109 -4.49 -10.44 -5.08
C LEU A 109 -3.06 -10.95 -4.90
N GLU A 110 -2.77 -12.18 -5.32
CA GLU A 110 -1.43 -12.76 -5.31
C GLU A 110 -0.46 -11.93 -6.16
N GLU A 111 -0.88 -11.46 -7.32
CA GLU A 111 -0.09 -10.58 -8.17
C GLU A 111 0.24 -9.25 -7.49
N GLN A 112 -0.74 -8.60 -6.85
CA GLN A 112 -0.50 -7.36 -6.11
C GLN A 112 0.47 -7.58 -4.93
N MET A 113 0.31 -8.69 -4.22
CA MET A 113 1.25 -9.06 -3.15
C MET A 113 2.64 -9.37 -3.69
N ALA A 114 2.74 -10.04 -4.85
CA ALA A 114 4.03 -10.31 -5.47
C ALA A 114 4.78 -9.03 -5.85
N LEU A 115 4.09 -8.02 -6.37
CA LEU A 115 4.69 -6.72 -6.65
C LEU A 115 5.21 -6.02 -5.39
N ARG A 116 4.54 -6.21 -4.26
CA ARG A 116 4.91 -5.60 -2.97
C ARG A 116 6.07 -6.31 -2.29
N TYR A 117 6.07 -7.64 -2.25
CA TYR A 117 7.05 -8.42 -1.49
C TYR A 117 8.25 -8.88 -2.33
N PHE A 118 8.09 -8.90 -3.63
CA PHE A 118 9.13 -9.24 -4.61
C PHE A 118 9.19 -8.14 -5.67
N PRO A 119 9.75 -6.97 -5.35
CA PRO A 119 9.83 -5.88 -6.30
C PRO A 119 10.66 -6.29 -7.52
N PRO A 120 10.30 -5.83 -8.74
CA PRO A 120 11.14 -6.01 -9.92
C PRO A 120 12.56 -5.49 -9.66
N VAL A 121 13.55 -6.25 -10.11
CA VAL A 121 14.97 -5.90 -9.99
C VAL A 121 15.39 -5.08 -11.18
N ILE A 122 15.86 -3.86 -10.96
CA ILE A 122 16.43 -3.01 -12.01
C ILE A 122 17.78 -3.56 -12.41
N GLN A 123 17.86 -4.04 -13.65
CA GLN A 123 19.07 -4.57 -14.25
C GLN A 123 19.83 -3.51 -15.01
N LYS A 124 19.12 -2.50 -15.57
CA LYS A 124 19.73 -1.43 -16.35
C LYS A 124 18.90 -0.15 -16.27
N ILE A 125 19.57 0.99 -16.24
CA ILE A 125 18.97 2.31 -16.31
C ILE A 125 19.35 2.95 -17.66
N HIS A 126 18.37 3.11 -18.54
CA HIS A 126 18.59 3.74 -19.84
C HIS A 126 18.65 5.25 -19.72
N SER A 127 17.75 5.85 -18.96
CA SER A 127 17.73 7.28 -18.67
C SER A 127 16.93 7.61 -17.41
N ILE A 128 17.33 8.68 -16.75
CA ILE A 128 16.54 9.40 -15.74
C ILE A 128 16.48 10.85 -16.20
N LYS A 129 15.28 11.39 -16.37
CA LYS A 129 15.04 12.78 -16.75
C LYS A 129 14.29 13.48 -15.63
N GLU A 130 14.76 14.65 -15.26
CA GLU A 130 14.14 15.44 -14.19
C GLU A 130 13.32 16.57 -14.78
N GLU A 131 12.12 16.73 -14.26
CA GLU A 131 11.23 17.82 -14.65
C GLU A 131 10.23 18.11 -13.52
N ASN A 132 10.11 19.38 -13.14
CA ASN A 132 9.07 19.88 -12.21
C ASN A 132 8.99 19.14 -10.86
N GLY A 133 10.13 18.71 -10.30
CA GLY A 133 10.16 17.99 -9.02
C GLY A 133 9.87 16.48 -9.12
N PHE A 134 9.84 15.97 -10.34
CA PHE A 134 9.73 14.53 -10.63
C PHE A 134 10.89 14.06 -11.47
N SER A 135 11.19 12.77 -11.38
CA SER A 135 12.14 12.09 -12.25
C SER A 135 11.44 10.96 -13.01
N TYR A 136 11.68 10.93 -14.31
CA TYR A 136 11.12 9.95 -15.25
C TYR A 136 12.19 8.93 -15.56
N TRP A 137 11.95 7.71 -15.13
CA TRP A 137 12.88 6.59 -15.24
C TRP A 137 12.51 5.71 -16.43
N ASP A 138 13.48 5.40 -17.26
CA ASP A 138 13.41 4.38 -18.32
C ASP A 138 14.40 3.28 -17.97
N THR A 139 13.91 2.09 -17.65
CA THR A 139 14.69 1.01 -17.07
C THR A 139 14.38 -0.33 -17.73
N GLU A 140 15.30 -1.26 -17.58
CA GLU A 140 15.09 -2.67 -17.83
C GLU A 140 15.16 -3.43 -16.50
N THR A 141 14.15 -4.24 -16.23
CA THR A 141 14.02 -5.04 -15.02
C THR A 141 14.10 -6.53 -15.36
N ASP A 142 14.21 -7.38 -14.34
CA ASP A 142 14.10 -8.84 -14.47
C ASP A 142 12.73 -9.29 -15.03
N ARG A 143 11.75 -8.35 -15.11
CA ARG A 143 10.40 -8.58 -15.67
C ARG A 143 10.16 -7.85 -16.98
N GLY A 144 11.21 -7.26 -17.58
CA GLY A 144 11.14 -6.53 -18.84
C GLY A 144 11.32 -5.02 -18.70
N ALA A 145 11.16 -4.32 -19.84
CA ALA A 145 11.29 -2.87 -19.88
C ALA A 145 10.19 -2.19 -19.05
N CYS A 146 10.56 -1.19 -18.27
CA CYS A 146 9.63 -0.50 -17.39
C CYS A 146 9.95 1.00 -17.37
N ARG A 147 8.86 1.82 -17.43
CA ARG A 147 8.93 3.28 -17.27
C ARG A 147 8.05 3.70 -16.11
N PHE A 148 8.61 4.50 -15.22
CA PHE A 148 7.91 4.96 -14.04
C PHE A 148 8.39 6.35 -13.63
N THR A 149 7.61 7.01 -12.78
CA THR A 149 7.90 8.36 -12.30
C THR A 149 8.14 8.33 -10.79
N VAL A 150 9.20 8.98 -10.36
CA VAL A 150 9.59 9.08 -8.96
C VAL A 150 9.53 10.53 -8.51
N ARG A 151 9.03 10.77 -7.31
CA ARG A 151 9.03 12.10 -6.71
C ARG A 151 10.45 12.46 -6.24
N MET A 152 10.92 13.66 -6.61
CA MET A 152 12.15 14.22 -6.11
C MET A 152 11.96 14.79 -4.68
N GLY A 153 13.04 14.88 -3.90
CA GLY A 153 12.99 15.56 -2.59
C GLY A 153 12.90 14.67 -1.36
N GLY A 154 13.19 13.37 -1.50
CA GLY A 154 13.44 12.44 -0.38
C GLY A 154 12.39 11.37 -0.17
N GLY A 155 12.83 10.21 0.33
CA GLY A 155 11.97 9.09 0.73
C GLY A 155 11.53 8.15 -0.39
N SER A 156 11.70 8.51 -1.66
CA SER A 156 11.33 7.63 -2.79
C SER A 156 12.45 6.66 -3.19
N VAL A 157 13.70 7.01 -2.93
CA VAL A 157 14.86 6.15 -3.11
C VAL A 157 15.59 6.06 -1.78
N TYR A 158 15.77 4.85 -1.25
CA TYR A 158 16.42 4.66 0.04
C TYR A 158 17.21 3.35 0.10
N ALA A 159 18.30 3.40 0.86
CA ALA A 159 19.15 2.24 1.11
C ALA A 159 18.44 1.24 2.04
N ILE A 160 18.45 -0.05 1.66
CA ILE A 160 17.98 -1.17 2.48
C ILE A 160 19.12 -2.11 2.87
N GLY A 161 20.35 -1.65 2.72
CA GLY A 161 21.58 -2.39 3.02
C GLY A 161 22.79 -1.57 2.62
N LYS A 162 23.95 -2.23 2.47
CA LYS A 162 25.20 -1.55 2.17
C LYS A 162 25.25 -0.99 0.74
N ASP A 163 24.76 -1.76 -0.24
CA ASP A 163 24.80 -1.40 -1.67
C ASP A 163 23.45 -1.63 -2.36
N ARG A 164 22.40 -1.83 -1.58
CA ARG A 164 21.07 -2.21 -2.03
C ARG A 164 20.09 -1.06 -1.81
N TYR A 165 19.30 -0.73 -2.83
CA TYR A 165 18.37 0.39 -2.78
C TYR A 165 16.98 -0.05 -3.21
N LEU A 166 15.98 0.59 -2.64
CA LEU A 166 14.58 0.47 -3.05
C LEU A 166 14.12 1.81 -3.62
N VAL A 167 13.48 1.73 -4.78
CA VAL A 167 12.87 2.87 -5.47
C VAL A 167 11.37 2.71 -5.39
N THR A 168 10.66 3.75 -4.96
CA THR A 168 9.20 3.78 -4.92
C THR A 168 8.70 4.83 -5.90
N ASP A 169 7.84 4.43 -6.84
CA ASP A 169 7.25 5.34 -7.80
C ASP A 169 6.04 6.12 -7.23
N LEU A 170 5.46 7.00 -8.04
CA LEU A 170 4.28 7.79 -7.65
C LEU A 170 3.04 6.93 -7.37
N ASP A 171 2.98 5.77 -7.98
CA ASP A 171 1.87 4.83 -7.83
C ASP A 171 2.06 3.88 -6.64
N GLY A 172 3.19 4.00 -5.92
CA GLY A 172 3.55 3.15 -4.80
C GLY A 172 4.11 1.79 -5.20
N ASN A 173 4.42 1.58 -6.48
CA ASN A 173 5.16 0.39 -6.92
C ASN A 173 6.60 0.50 -6.44
N ARG A 174 7.20 -0.65 -6.15
CA ARG A 174 8.56 -0.74 -5.66
C ARG A 174 9.45 -1.44 -6.67
N PHE A 175 10.67 -0.95 -6.81
CA PHE A 175 11.72 -1.52 -7.64
C PHE A 175 12.99 -1.64 -6.81
N GLU A 176 13.77 -2.67 -7.05
CA GLU A 176 15.01 -2.93 -6.32
C GLU A 176 16.23 -2.70 -7.20
N ILE A 177 17.23 -1.99 -6.68
CA ILE A 177 18.59 -1.97 -7.17
C ILE A 177 19.41 -2.85 -6.22
N PRO A 178 19.76 -4.09 -6.60
CA PRO A 178 20.32 -5.07 -5.65
C PRO A 178 21.77 -4.77 -5.27
N GLU A 179 22.52 -4.12 -6.16
CA GLU A 179 23.94 -3.85 -5.96
C GLU A 179 24.39 -2.69 -6.85
N LEU A 180 24.64 -1.52 -6.24
CA LEU A 180 25.15 -0.35 -6.98
C LEU A 180 26.48 -0.61 -7.68
N GLY A 181 27.35 -1.43 -7.08
CA GLY A 181 28.64 -1.78 -7.65
C GLY A 181 28.59 -2.51 -8.99
N ARG A 182 27.43 -3.04 -9.38
CA ARG A 182 27.23 -3.66 -10.71
C ARG A 182 26.78 -2.68 -11.78
N MET A 183 26.39 -1.48 -11.39
CA MET A 183 25.97 -0.45 -12.32
C MET A 183 27.16 0.19 -13.02
N SER A 184 26.98 0.57 -14.28
CA SER A 184 28.01 1.29 -15.04
C SER A 184 28.21 2.70 -14.46
N ALA A 185 29.37 3.30 -14.71
CA ALA A 185 29.67 4.67 -14.28
C ALA A 185 28.64 5.70 -14.81
N ARG A 186 28.03 5.44 -15.97
CA ARG A 186 26.95 6.27 -16.51
C ARG A 186 25.66 6.15 -15.69
N GLU A 187 25.30 4.95 -15.27
CA GLU A 187 24.11 4.71 -14.46
C GLU A 187 24.28 5.28 -13.04
N LEU A 188 25.46 5.09 -12.44
CA LEU A 188 25.78 5.70 -11.14
C LEU A 188 25.66 7.22 -11.19
N LYS A 189 26.14 7.85 -12.26
CA LYS A 189 26.00 9.30 -12.44
C LYS A 189 24.55 9.76 -12.54
N MET A 190 23.65 8.93 -13.09
CA MET A 190 22.21 9.23 -13.12
C MET A 190 21.56 9.08 -11.74
N LEU A 191 22.16 8.27 -10.87
CA LEU A 191 21.68 8.03 -9.50
C LEU A 191 22.25 9.01 -8.47
N ASP A 192 23.28 9.80 -8.79
CA ASP A 192 23.97 10.73 -7.86
C ASP A 192 23.04 11.69 -7.11
N LEU A 193 21.83 11.94 -7.64
CA LEU A 193 20.84 12.82 -7.01
C LEU A 193 19.92 12.08 -6.02
N PHE A 194 20.03 10.77 -5.95
CA PHE A 194 19.12 9.92 -5.15
C PHE A 194 19.87 9.09 -4.09
N VAL A 195 21.19 8.94 -4.19
CA VAL A 195 22.02 8.05 -3.36
C VAL A 195 23.18 8.78 -2.71
#